data_641a21f345d574443cb1b0562fb9f325
#
_entry.id   641a21f345d574443cb1b0562fb9f325
#
_cell.length_a   1.000
_cell.length_b   1.000
_cell.length_c   1.000
_cell.angle_alpha   90.00
_cell.angle_beta   90.00
_cell.angle_gamma   90.00
#
_symmetry.space_group_name_H-M   'P 1'
#
loop_
_entity.id
_entity.type
_entity.pdbx_description
1 polymer ?
#
loop_
_entity_poly.entity_id
_entity_poly.type
_entity_poly.pdbx_seq_one_letter_code
_entity_poly.pdbx_strand_id
1 'polypeptide(L)'
;KQFIYHEQQRNSNCKIVLECRKIWNGINSTETPQLCVILFMEVFLLSKTILIIEDEQAIQNIIKAFLEDAGYKTILAEDGMDGIEKFQTYHPDLVLLDLMLPKMDGFAVCEQIRKESDTPIIMLTALDDEDSQMKGFDLVADDYITKPFSMPLVVRRIEAVLRRTDRKNETSTVIRYKDICLNAESYEVSVGETGITLTAREFEILKLFLENQGRVFTRDNLLNSIWGYDYFGDEKIVNTHIKNIRRKLGVDYIETIRGVGYKIEKEN
;
A
#
# COMPACT_ATOMS: atom_id res chain seq x y z
N LYS A 1 33.60 -8.49 -7.51
CA LYS A 1 32.87 -7.33 -6.94
C LYS A 1 31.34 -7.35 -7.19
N GLN A 2 30.80 -8.38 -7.84
CA GLN A 2 29.37 -8.52 -8.14
C GLN A 2 28.63 -9.42 -7.14
N PHE A 3 29.29 -10.02 -6.18
CA PHE A 3 28.69 -10.99 -5.21
C PHE A 3 28.29 -10.37 -3.86
N ILE A 4 28.65 -9.13 -3.58
CA ILE A 4 28.41 -8.52 -2.24
C ILE A 4 27.07 -7.77 -2.17
N TYR A 5 26.41 -7.50 -3.31
CA TYR A 5 25.15 -6.74 -3.32
C TYR A 5 23.90 -7.58 -3.04
N HIS A 6 24.01 -8.91 -3.04
CA HIS A 6 22.87 -9.82 -2.83
C HIS A 6 22.59 -10.20 -1.37
N GLU A 7 23.46 -9.84 -0.43
CA GLU A 7 23.33 -10.30 0.95
C GLU A 7 22.66 -9.34 1.93
N GLN A 8 22.49 -8.08 1.57
CA GLN A 8 21.90 -7.07 2.48
C GLN A 8 20.39 -6.83 2.33
N GLN A 9 19.70 -7.48 1.40
CA GLN A 9 18.27 -7.27 1.15
C GLN A 9 17.38 -8.48 1.49
N ARG A 10 17.85 -9.40 2.32
CA ARG A 10 17.00 -10.50 2.83
C ARG A 10 16.28 -10.04 4.08
N ASN A 11 15.12 -9.47 3.88
CA ASN A 11 14.18 -9.01 4.90
C ASN A 11 13.68 -10.11 5.86
N SER A 12 12.97 -9.71 6.90
CA SER A 12 12.57 -10.46 8.10
C SER A 12 12.13 -11.92 7.87
N ASN A 13 11.49 -12.24 6.76
CA ASN A 13 11.10 -13.60 6.41
C ASN A 13 12.29 -14.50 6.09
N CYS A 14 13.34 -13.96 5.48
CA CYS A 14 14.58 -14.69 5.23
C CYS A 14 15.40 -14.90 6.52
N LYS A 15 15.29 -13.98 7.49
CA LYS A 15 15.87 -14.18 8.83
C LYS A 15 15.21 -15.34 9.55
N ILE A 16 13.87 -15.44 9.48
CA ILE A 16 13.11 -16.54 10.08
C ILE A 16 13.47 -17.87 9.40
N VAL A 17 13.54 -17.92 8.07
CA VAL A 17 13.94 -19.13 7.33
C VAL A 17 15.41 -19.52 7.62
N LEU A 18 16.30 -18.55 7.77
CA LEU A 18 17.71 -18.80 8.15
C LEU A 18 17.86 -19.19 9.62
N GLU A 19 17.09 -18.63 10.52
CA GLU A 19 17.00 -19.05 11.92
C GLU A 19 16.41 -20.45 12.03
N CYS A 20 15.35 -20.77 11.31
CA CYS A 20 14.80 -22.14 11.21
C CYS A 20 15.83 -23.12 10.66
N ARG A 21 16.63 -22.72 9.66
CA ARG A 21 17.70 -23.56 9.10
C ARG A 21 18.88 -23.76 10.08
N LYS A 22 19.20 -22.75 10.91
CA LYS A 22 20.19 -22.88 12.00
C LYS A 22 19.67 -23.77 13.12
N ILE A 23 18.42 -23.64 13.49
CA ILE A 23 17.74 -24.49 14.46
C ILE A 23 17.70 -25.93 13.94
N TRP A 24 17.35 -26.13 12.66
CA TRP A 24 17.35 -27.44 11.98
C TRP A 24 18.72 -28.14 12.02
N ASN A 25 19.79 -27.41 11.78
CA ASN A 25 21.16 -27.95 11.80
C ASN A 25 21.72 -28.18 13.23
N GLY A 26 21.06 -27.70 14.26
CA GLY A 26 21.47 -27.83 15.67
C GLY A 26 20.66 -28.84 16.50
N ILE A 27 19.59 -29.40 15.96
CA ILE A 27 18.70 -30.32 16.69
C ILE A 27 18.98 -31.78 16.28
N ASN A 28 19.50 -32.54 17.25
CA ASN A 28 19.59 -34.01 17.16
C ASN A 28 18.18 -34.64 17.14
N SER A 29 17.89 -35.25 16.15
CA SER A 29 16.95 -36.12 15.45
C SER A 29 15.84 -36.88 16.20
N THR A 30 15.19 -36.45 17.26
CA THR A 30 14.08 -37.27 17.81
C THR A 30 12.76 -36.59 18.18
N GLU A 31 12.61 -35.27 18.16
CA GLU A 31 11.37 -34.69 18.71
C GLU A 31 10.65 -33.58 17.90
N THR A 32 10.98 -33.25 16.67
CA THR A 32 10.42 -32.03 16.06
C THR A 32 9.95 -32.01 14.60
N PRO A 33 9.32 -33.02 14.01
CA PRO A 33 8.60 -32.85 12.74
C PRO A 33 7.40 -31.90 12.87
N GLN A 34 6.73 -31.91 14.04
CA GLN A 34 5.54 -31.11 14.29
C GLN A 34 5.83 -29.61 14.44
N LEU A 35 6.91 -29.23 15.11
CA LEU A 35 7.25 -27.81 15.33
C LEU A 35 7.67 -27.12 14.03
N CYS A 36 8.41 -27.82 13.16
CA CYS A 36 8.75 -27.31 11.82
C CYS A 36 7.53 -27.18 10.91
N VAL A 37 6.60 -28.11 10.98
CA VAL A 37 5.35 -28.04 10.21
C VAL A 37 4.48 -26.88 10.72
N ILE A 38 4.40 -26.67 12.03
CA ILE A 38 3.64 -25.55 12.62
C ILE A 38 4.28 -24.20 12.24
N LEU A 39 5.60 -24.04 12.37
CA LEU A 39 6.32 -22.84 11.95
C LEU A 39 6.23 -22.60 10.43
N PHE A 40 6.31 -23.65 9.61
CA PHE A 40 6.13 -23.57 8.17
C PHE A 40 4.68 -23.22 7.80
N MET A 41 3.71 -23.77 8.52
CA MET A 41 2.29 -23.42 8.36
C MET A 41 2.01 -21.98 8.83
N GLU A 42 2.60 -21.51 9.92
CA GLU A 42 2.46 -20.12 10.38
C GLU A 42 3.05 -19.13 9.37
N VAL A 43 4.26 -19.38 8.85
CA VAL A 43 4.86 -18.54 7.79
C VAL A 43 4.04 -18.61 6.50
N PHE A 44 3.47 -19.76 6.17
CA PHE A 44 2.63 -19.92 4.98
C PHE A 44 1.23 -19.30 5.16
N LEU A 45 0.68 -19.30 6.38
CA LEU A 45 -0.60 -18.67 6.73
C LEU A 45 -0.48 -17.14 6.83
N LEU A 46 0.72 -16.60 7.10
CA LEU A 46 0.99 -15.17 7.19
C LEU A 46 1.44 -14.53 5.87
N SER A 47 1.57 -15.32 4.78
CA SER A 47 1.95 -14.75 3.49
C SER A 47 0.81 -13.93 2.90
N LYS A 48 1.07 -12.64 2.66
CA LYS A 48 0.13 -11.71 2.03
C LYS A 48 -0.22 -12.15 0.61
N THR A 49 -1.48 -11.97 0.23
CA THR A 49 -2.02 -12.33 -1.08
C THR A 49 -2.16 -11.09 -1.95
N ILE A 50 -1.57 -11.12 -3.13
CA ILE A 50 -1.60 -10.01 -4.10
C ILE A 50 -2.40 -10.46 -5.32
N LEU A 51 -3.43 -9.69 -5.66
CA LEU A 51 -4.17 -9.86 -6.92
C LEU A 51 -3.48 -9.01 -8.00
N ILE A 52 -3.09 -9.66 -9.09
CA ILE A 52 -2.46 -9.04 -10.27
C ILE A 52 -3.50 -9.04 -11.39
N ILE A 53 -3.92 -7.85 -11.83
CA ILE A 53 -4.87 -7.64 -12.93
C ILE A 53 -4.09 -7.00 -14.06
N GLU A 54 -3.72 -7.81 -15.07
CA GLU A 54 -2.86 -7.44 -16.19
C GLU A 54 -3.22 -8.35 -17.36
N ASP A 55 -3.50 -7.81 -18.54
CA ASP A 55 -3.91 -8.59 -19.72
C ASP A 55 -2.73 -9.16 -20.50
N GLU A 56 -1.56 -8.51 -20.43
CA GLU A 56 -0.34 -9.06 -21.01
C GLU A 56 0.23 -10.22 -20.20
N GLN A 57 -0.01 -11.46 -20.63
CA GLN A 57 0.41 -12.67 -19.94
C GLN A 57 1.93 -12.73 -19.66
N ALA A 58 2.75 -12.13 -20.54
CA ALA A 58 4.19 -12.04 -20.35
C ALA A 58 4.55 -11.17 -19.14
N ILE A 59 3.94 -10.00 -19.02
CA ILE A 59 4.12 -9.05 -17.90
C ILE A 59 3.58 -9.69 -16.62
N GLN A 60 2.39 -10.24 -16.66
CA GLN A 60 1.73 -10.92 -15.54
C GLN A 60 2.61 -12.03 -14.96
N ASN A 61 3.18 -12.90 -15.82
CA ASN A 61 4.06 -13.99 -15.38
C ASN A 61 5.38 -13.49 -14.77
N ILE A 62 5.95 -12.41 -15.30
CA ILE A 62 7.16 -11.79 -14.73
C ILE A 62 6.84 -11.24 -13.34
N ILE A 63 5.77 -10.46 -13.19
CA ILE A 63 5.34 -9.91 -11.90
C ILE A 63 5.12 -11.04 -10.89
N LYS A 64 4.35 -12.07 -11.29
CA LYS A 64 4.10 -13.27 -10.48
C LYS A 64 5.38 -13.89 -9.96
N ALA A 65 6.33 -14.20 -10.86
CA ALA A 65 7.57 -14.87 -10.48
C ALA A 65 8.37 -14.09 -9.43
N PHE A 66 8.48 -12.76 -9.59
CA PHE A 66 9.19 -11.91 -8.63
C PHE A 66 8.45 -11.77 -7.30
N LEU A 67 7.13 -11.72 -7.31
CA LEU A 67 6.34 -11.63 -6.07
C LEU A 67 6.36 -12.94 -5.30
N GLU A 68 6.29 -14.09 -5.98
CA GLU A 68 6.41 -15.39 -5.36
C GLU A 68 7.82 -15.63 -4.79
N ASP A 69 8.88 -15.18 -5.48
CA ASP A 69 10.26 -15.20 -4.95
C ASP A 69 10.41 -14.30 -3.71
N ALA A 70 9.66 -13.20 -3.64
CA ALA A 70 9.59 -12.32 -2.47
C ALA A 70 8.72 -12.88 -1.33
N GLY A 71 8.05 -14.04 -1.51
CA GLY A 71 7.27 -14.73 -0.48
C GLY A 71 5.78 -14.36 -0.44
N TYR A 72 5.26 -13.67 -1.44
CA TYR A 72 3.84 -13.37 -1.57
C TYR A 72 3.07 -14.51 -2.24
N LYS A 73 1.78 -14.65 -1.92
CA LYS A 73 0.83 -15.42 -2.73
C LYS A 73 0.30 -14.54 -3.84
N THR A 74 0.13 -15.09 -5.03
CA THR A 74 -0.38 -14.35 -6.18
C THR A 74 -1.66 -14.94 -6.73
N ILE A 75 -2.58 -14.08 -7.10
CA ILE A 75 -3.80 -14.40 -7.85
C ILE A 75 -3.72 -13.60 -9.14
N LEU A 76 -3.98 -14.24 -10.28
CA LEU A 76 -3.87 -13.63 -11.59
C LEU A 76 -5.26 -13.40 -12.17
N ALA A 77 -5.48 -12.23 -12.78
CA ALA A 77 -6.67 -11.89 -13.54
C ALA A 77 -6.26 -11.28 -14.88
N GLU A 78 -6.94 -11.68 -15.97
CA GLU A 78 -6.58 -11.31 -17.34
C GLU A 78 -7.37 -10.09 -17.86
N ASP A 79 -8.40 -9.66 -17.13
CA ASP A 79 -9.20 -8.47 -17.45
C ASP A 79 -9.88 -7.92 -16.19
N GLY A 80 -10.49 -6.74 -16.31
CA GLY A 80 -11.11 -6.07 -15.18
C GLY A 80 -12.29 -6.83 -14.56
N MET A 81 -13.07 -7.55 -15.37
CA MET A 81 -14.22 -8.35 -14.86
C MET A 81 -13.75 -9.55 -14.05
N ASP A 82 -12.78 -10.31 -14.57
CA ASP A 82 -12.10 -11.42 -13.87
C ASP A 82 -11.41 -10.92 -12.58
N GLY A 83 -10.85 -9.69 -12.63
CA GLY A 83 -10.27 -9.01 -11.49
C GLY A 83 -11.25 -8.78 -10.35
N ILE A 84 -12.44 -8.25 -10.64
CA ILE A 84 -13.50 -8.01 -9.65
C ILE A 84 -14.00 -9.32 -9.05
N GLU A 85 -14.27 -10.34 -9.89
CA GLU A 85 -14.73 -11.65 -9.42
C GLU A 85 -13.71 -12.28 -8.45
N LYS A 86 -12.43 -12.23 -8.80
CA LYS A 86 -11.34 -12.75 -7.97
C LYS A 86 -11.12 -11.91 -6.71
N PHE A 87 -11.26 -10.60 -6.79
CA PHE A 87 -11.21 -9.72 -5.64
C PHE A 87 -12.27 -10.10 -4.59
N GLN A 88 -13.52 -10.26 -5.02
CA GLN A 88 -14.63 -10.65 -4.15
C GLN A 88 -14.52 -12.07 -3.60
N THR A 89 -13.89 -12.98 -4.36
CA THR A 89 -13.75 -14.38 -3.94
C THR A 89 -12.61 -14.59 -2.95
N TYR A 90 -11.47 -13.94 -3.18
CA TYR A 90 -10.22 -14.24 -2.47
C TYR A 90 -9.82 -13.20 -1.44
N HIS A 91 -10.44 -12.02 -1.42
CA HIS A 91 -10.14 -10.92 -0.49
C HIS A 91 -8.63 -10.65 -0.37
N PRO A 92 -7.93 -10.24 -1.44
CA PRO A 92 -6.49 -10.04 -1.43
C PRO A 92 -6.08 -8.91 -0.48
N ASP A 93 -4.83 -8.97 0.01
CA ASP A 93 -4.25 -7.92 0.86
C ASP A 93 -3.83 -6.67 0.07
N LEU A 94 -3.60 -6.81 -1.25
CA LEU A 94 -3.23 -5.74 -2.17
C LEU A 94 -3.64 -6.11 -3.60
N VAL A 95 -4.01 -5.10 -4.38
CA VAL A 95 -4.29 -5.22 -5.81
C VAL A 95 -3.22 -4.47 -6.60
N LEU A 96 -2.58 -5.15 -7.55
CA LEU A 96 -1.73 -4.56 -8.58
C LEU A 96 -2.55 -4.53 -9.87
N LEU A 97 -2.81 -3.35 -10.41
CA LEU A 97 -3.86 -3.11 -11.41
C LEU A 97 -3.32 -2.34 -12.62
N ASP A 98 -3.37 -2.95 -13.79
CA ASP A 98 -3.14 -2.20 -15.03
C ASP A 98 -4.34 -1.28 -15.33
N LEU A 99 -4.05 -0.11 -15.86
CA LEU A 99 -5.07 0.83 -16.31
C LEU A 99 -5.66 0.44 -17.68
N MET A 100 -4.83 -0.10 -18.56
CA MET A 100 -5.20 -0.37 -19.95
C MET A 100 -5.72 -1.80 -20.12
N LEU A 101 -6.80 -2.15 -19.43
CA LEU A 101 -7.39 -3.48 -19.47
C LEU A 101 -8.51 -3.60 -20.52
N PRO A 102 -8.69 -4.77 -21.16
CA PRO A 102 -9.86 -5.05 -21.98
C PRO A 102 -11.13 -5.23 -21.13
N LYS A 103 -12.29 -5.05 -21.76
CA LYS A 103 -13.66 -5.20 -21.21
C LYS A 103 -14.02 -4.16 -20.15
N MET A 104 -13.22 -3.99 -19.10
CA MET A 104 -13.42 -3.01 -18.05
C MET A 104 -12.05 -2.38 -17.76
N ASP A 105 -11.91 -1.08 -17.95
CA ASP A 105 -10.67 -0.36 -17.70
C ASP A 105 -10.30 -0.36 -16.20
N GLY A 106 -9.00 -0.15 -15.91
CA GLY A 106 -8.51 -0.19 -14.54
C GLY A 106 -9.12 0.88 -13.64
N PHE A 107 -9.57 2.01 -14.18
CA PHE A 107 -10.25 3.03 -13.39
C PHE A 107 -11.60 2.53 -12.89
N ALA A 108 -12.40 1.91 -13.77
CA ALA A 108 -13.69 1.31 -13.39
C ALA A 108 -13.51 0.18 -12.37
N VAL A 109 -12.46 -0.64 -12.52
CA VAL A 109 -12.10 -1.68 -11.53
C VAL A 109 -11.77 -1.05 -10.18
N CYS A 110 -10.93 -0.02 -10.15
CA CYS A 110 -10.58 0.70 -8.92
C CYS A 110 -11.81 1.30 -8.25
N GLU A 111 -12.66 1.99 -9.02
CA GLU A 111 -13.90 2.57 -8.49
C GLU A 111 -14.83 1.51 -7.89
N GLN A 112 -14.94 0.35 -8.53
CA GLN A 112 -15.76 -0.75 -8.04
C GLN A 112 -15.21 -1.30 -6.72
N ILE A 113 -13.90 -1.57 -6.63
CA ILE A 113 -13.27 -2.03 -5.40
C ILE A 113 -13.45 -1.01 -4.27
N ARG A 114 -13.29 0.28 -4.56
CA ARG A 114 -13.42 1.36 -3.56
C ARG A 114 -14.83 1.56 -3.01
N LYS A 115 -15.86 1.05 -3.68
CA LYS A 115 -17.24 1.02 -3.13
C LYS A 115 -17.38 0.00 -2.00
N GLU A 116 -16.55 -1.04 -2.01
CA GLU A 116 -16.71 -2.21 -1.13
C GLU A 116 -15.55 -2.35 -0.13
N SER A 117 -14.36 -1.79 -0.44
CA SER A 117 -13.15 -2.06 0.35
C SER A 117 -12.09 -0.95 0.26
N ASP A 118 -11.29 -0.84 1.33
CA ASP A 118 -10.08 -0.02 1.39
C ASP A 118 -8.80 -0.84 1.11
N THR A 119 -8.93 -2.02 0.54
CA THR A 119 -7.77 -2.83 0.12
C THR A 119 -6.81 -1.99 -0.71
N PRO A 120 -5.52 -1.94 -0.38
CA PRO A 120 -4.55 -1.15 -1.13
C PRO A 120 -4.51 -1.50 -2.61
N ILE A 121 -4.49 -0.46 -3.46
CA ILE A 121 -4.39 -0.60 -4.92
C ILE A 121 -3.15 0.16 -5.39
N ILE A 122 -2.27 -0.54 -6.11
CA ILE A 122 -1.16 0.06 -6.85
C ILE A 122 -1.50 -0.02 -8.34
N MET A 123 -1.58 1.12 -9.01
CA MET A 123 -1.86 1.18 -10.43
C MET A 123 -0.59 1.10 -11.27
N LEU A 124 -0.61 0.29 -12.34
CA LEU A 124 0.39 0.28 -13.40
C LEU A 124 -0.11 1.17 -14.54
N THR A 125 0.69 2.14 -14.98
CA THR A 125 0.26 3.14 -15.97
C THR A 125 1.32 3.41 -17.02
N ALA A 126 0.93 3.68 -18.24
CA ALA A 126 1.80 4.25 -19.25
C ALA A 126 1.90 5.78 -19.06
N LEU A 127 3.11 6.33 -19.24
CA LEU A 127 3.42 7.76 -18.96
C LEU A 127 2.71 8.77 -19.91
N ASP A 128 2.19 8.33 -21.06
CA ASP A 128 1.96 9.21 -22.21
C ASP A 128 0.55 9.80 -22.32
N ASP A 129 -0.33 9.60 -21.33
CA ASP A 129 -1.70 10.10 -21.43
C ASP A 129 -2.04 11.07 -20.28
N GLU A 130 -1.86 12.38 -20.55
CA GLU A 130 -2.24 13.46 -19.61
C GLU A 130 -3.73 13.39 -19.23
N ASP A 131 -4.62 12.94 -20.14
CA ASP A 131 -6.06 12.82 -19.87
C ASP A 131 -6.36 11.63 -18.94
N SER A 132 -5.65 10.53 -19.06
CA SER A 132 -5.73 9.38 -18.14
C SER A 132 -5.14 9.72 -16.78
N GLN A 133 -4.09 10.52 -16.72
CA GLN A 133 -3.56 11.04 -15.46
C GLN A 133 -4.57 11.93 -14.74
N MET A 134 -5.27 12.81 -15.44
CA MET A 134 -6.29 13.68 -14.80
C MET A 134 -7.49 12.89 -14.27
N LYS A 135 -7.94 11.86 -15.00
CA LYS A 135 -9.02 10.95 -14.53
C LYS A 135 -8.53 10.06 -13.38
N GLY A 136 -7.28 9.58 -13.43
CA GLY A 136 -6.68 8.74 -12.40
C GLY A 136 -6.46 9.46 -11.09
N PHE A 137 -6.22 10.76 -11.12
CA PHE A 137 -6.04 11.56 -9.90
C PHE A 137 -7.32 11.75 -9.08
N ASP A 138 -8.50 11.63 -9.67
CA ASP A 138 -9.77 11.65 -8.93
C ASP A 138 -10.10 10.28 -8.29
N LEU A 139 -9.45 9.20 -8.73
CA LEU A 139 -9.60 7.85 -8.20
C LEU A 139 -8.51 7.54 -7.17
N VAL A 140 -8.91 7.01 -6.03
CA VAL A 140 -8.07 6.85 -4.84
C VAL A 140 -7.27 5.55 -4.92
N ALA A 141 -6.23 5.52 -5.76
CA ALA A 141 -5.18 4.51 -5.67
C ALA A 141 -4.18 4.88 -4.57
N ASP A 142 -3.58 3.88 -3.93
CA ASP A 142 -2.59 4.11 -2.87
C ASP A 142 -1.21 4.44 -3.43
N ASP A 143 -0.89 3.95 -4.64
CA ASP A 143 0.34 4.26 -5.36
C ASP A 143 0.19 4.04 -6.87
N TYR A 144 1.16 4.59 -7.65
CA TYR A 144 1.25 4.45 -9.11
C TYR A 144 2.66 4.02 -9.50
N ILE A 145 2.76 3.12 -10.47
CA ILE A 145 4.02 2.69 -11.05
C ILE A 145 3.93 2.88 -12.56
N THR A 146 4.82 3.70 -13.12
CA THR A 146 4.83 3.98 -14.55
C THR A 146 5.54 2.87 -15.33
N LYS A 147 4.95 2.43 -16.43
CA LYS A 147 5.58 1.53 -17.41
C LYS A 147 6.55 2.34 -18.31
N PRO A 148 7.79 1.86 -18.60
CA PRO A 148 8.37 0.61 -18.16
C PRO A 148 8.90 0.68 -16.71
N PHE A 149 8.70 -0.37 -15.93
CA PHE A 149 9.14 -0.45 -14.55
C PHE A 149 10.16 -1.56 -14.32
N SER A 150 10.95 -1.44 -13.25
CA SER A 150 11.81 -2.51 -12.78
C SER A 150 11.11 -3.33 -11.70
N MET A 151 11.26 -4.65 -11.74
CA MET A 151 10.63 -5.54 -10.76
C MET A 151 11.06 -5.27 -9.30
N PRO A 152 12.35 -4.96 -9.01
CA PRO A 152 12.75 -4.55 -7.67
C PRO A 152 11.98 -3.31 -7.16
N LEU A 153 11.62 -2.37 -8.04
CA LEU A 153 10.81 -1.20 -7.68
C LEU A 153 9.37 -1.62 -7.31
N VAL A 154 8.76 -2.50 -8.12
CA VAL A 154 7.40 -3.02 -7.86
C VAL A 154 7.35 -3.70 -6.49
N VAL A 155 8.28 -4.62 -6.20
CA VAL A 155 8.36 -5.32 -4.91
C VAL A 155 8.50 -4.34 -3.75
N ARG A 156 9.43 -3.38 -3.83
CA ARG A 156 9.63 -2.37 -2.78
C ARG A 156 8.38 -1.52 -2.52
N ARG A 157 7.63 -1.17 -3.56
CA ARG A 157 6.40 -0.40 -3.42
C ARG A 157 5.31 -1.20 -2.74
N ILE A 158 5.14 -2.46 -3.13
CA ILE A 158 4.22 -3.40 -2.48
C ILE A 158 4.58 -3.56 -1.00
N GLU A 159 5.86 -3.81 -0.68
CA GLU A 159 6.34 -3.88 0.70
C GLU A 159 6.04 -2.60 1.49
N ALA A 160 6.28 -1.44 0.90
CA ALA A 160 6.03 -0.16 1.54
C ALA A 160 4.54 0.07 1.82
N VAL A 161 3.66 -0.32 0.90
CA VAL A 161 2.21 -0.21 1.06
C VAL A 161 1.72 -1.21 2.12
N LEU A 162 2.08 -2.49 2.02
CA LEU A 162 1.66 -3.53 2.98
C LEU A 162 2.18 -3.29 4.40
N ARG A 163 3.43 -2.83 4.55
CA ARG A 163 4.00 -2.49 5.88
C ARG A 163 3.18 -1.43 6.62
N ARG A 164 2.53 -0.54 5.91
CA ARG A 164 1.67 0.48 6.50
C ARG A 164 0.36 -0.11 7.01
N THR A 165 -0.17 -1.08 6.29
CA THR A 165 -1.37 -1.83 6.70
C THR A 165 -1.10 -2.73 7.90
N ASP A 166 0.12 -3.27 8.04
CA ASP A 166 0.50 -4.20 9.10
C ASP A 166 0.98 -3.53 10.40
N ARG A 167 1.26 -2.21 10.41
CA ARG A 167 1.62 -1.47 11.62
C ARG A 167 0.50 -1.33 12.65
N LYS A 168 -0.45 -2.24 12.65
CA LYS A 168 -1.53 -2.34 13.65
C LYS A 168 -1.06 -2.66 15.08
N ASN A 169 0.22 -2.89 15.34
CA ASN A 169 0.66 -3.54 16.60
C ASN A 169 1.73 -2.80 17.43
N GLU A 170 2.00 -1.50 17.24
CA GLU A 170 2.93 -0.82 18.14
C GLU A 170 2.38 0.52 18.61
N THR A 171 2.08 0.55 19.93
CA THR A 171 1.66 1.68 20.77
C THR A 171 0.31 2.31 20.44
N SER A 172 -0.68 2.08 21.31
CA SER A 172 -2.00 2.73 21.27
C SER A 172 -1.86 4.25 21.39
N THR A 173 -1.74 4.93 20.26
CA THR A 173 -1.71 6.38 20.22
C THR A 173 -2.99 6.85 19.57
N VAL A 174 -3.96 7.18 20.41
CA VAL A 174 -5.15 7.91 19.97
C VAL A 174 -4.76 9.38 19.90
N ILE A 175 -4.73 9.90 18.68
CA ILE A 175 -4.48 11.32 18.43
C ILE A 175 -5.85 12.01 18.35
N ARG A 176 -6.04 13.03 19.16
CA ARG A 176 -7.26 13.86 19.17
C ARG A 176 -6.92 15.25 18.69
N TYR A 177 -7.77 15.79 17.84
CA TYR A 177 -7.67 17.15 17.35
C TYR A 177 -9.08 17.67 17.06
N LYS A 178 -9.54 18.63 17.84
CA LYS A 178 -10.93 19.12 17.81
C LYS A 178 -11.91 17.94 17.92
N ASP A 179 -12.72 17.73 16.92
CA ASP A 179 -13.66 16.62 16.80
C ASP A 179 -13.10 15.40 16.04
N ILE A 180 -11.87 15.46 15.54
CA ILE A 180 -11.18 14.31 14.93
C ILE A 180 -10.57 13.45 16.03
N CYS A 181 -10.86 12.15 15.98
CA CYS A 181 -10.21 11.12 16.76
C CYS A 181 -9.59 10.11 15.79
N LEU A 182 -8.27 9.99 15.80
CA LEU A 182 -7.52 9.05 14.99
C LEU A 182 -6.86 8.01 15.89
N ASN A 183 -7.19 6.75 15.71
CA ASN A 183 -6.54 5.64 16.37
C ASN A 183 -5.50 5.04 15.42
N ALA A 184 -4.22 5.23 15.74
CA ALA A 184 -3.12 4.76 14.90
C ALA A 184 -2.94 3.24 14.94
N GLU A 185 -3.49 2.58 15.96
CA GLU A 185 -3.40 1.13 16.14
C GLU A 185 -4.48 0.39 15.35
N SER A 186 -5.74 0.85 15.44
CA SER A 186 -6.85 0.22 14.71
C SER A 186 -7.06 0.80 13.30
N TYR A 187 -6.27 1.81 12.90
CA TYR A 187 -6.46 2.56 11.65
C TYR A 187 -7.87 3.19 11.51
N GLU A 188 -8.50 3.49 12.64
CA GLU A 188 -9.81 4.09 12.69
C GLU A 188 -9.72 5.62 12.81
N VAL A 189 -10.60 6.30 12.11
CA VAL A 189 -10.78 7.74 12.19
C VAL A 189 -12.25 8.03 12.41
N SER A 190 -12.54 8.95 13.31
CA SER A 190 -13.87 9.50 13.48
C SER A 190 -13.86 11.02 13.55
N VAL A 191 -14.97 11.63 13.17
CA VAL A 191 -15.26 13.06 13.38
C VAL A 191 -16.51 13.13 14.24
N GLY A 192 -16.35 13.59 15.49
CA GLY A 192 -17.37 13.42 16.52
C GLY A 192 -17.67 11.94 16.74
N GLU A 193 -18.95 11.55 16.59
CA GLU A 193 -19.41 10.16 16.73
C GLU A 193 -19.44 9.39 15.41
N THR A 194 -19.08 10.02 14.27
CA THR A 194 -19.17 9.41 12.94
C THR A 194 -17.84 8.81 12.53
N GLY A 195 -17.81 7.48 12.31
CA GLY A 195 -16.64 6.79 11.75
C GLY A 195 -16.41 7.20 10.29
N ILE A 196 -15.14 7.44 9.94
CA ILE A 196 -14.71 7.87 8.60
C ILE A 196 -13.76 6.83 8.03
N THR A 197 -14.06 6.35 6.83
CA THR A 197 -13.21 5.40 6.12
C THR A 197 -12.20 6.14 5.25
N LEU A 198 -10.92 6.02 5.60
CA LEU A 198 -9.79 6.56 4.84
C LEU A 198 -9.00 5.42 4.21
N THR A 199 -8.44 5.65 3.01
CA THR A 199 -7.43 4.73 2.47
C THR A 199 -6.14 4.83 3.29
N ALA A 200 -5.24 3.85 3.12
CA ALA A 200 -3.99 3.82 3.88
C ALA A 200 -3.17 5.11 3.70
N ARG A 201 -3.12 5.67 2.48
CA ARG A 201 -2.42 6.94 2.21
C ARG A 201 -3.09 8.15 2.81
N GLU A 202 -4.41 8.23 2.73
CA GLU A 202 -5.18 9.32 3.35
C GLU A 202 -5.01 9.31 4.87
N PHE A 203 -5.02 8.12 5.47
CA PHE A 203 -4.78 7.94 6.90
C PHE A 203 -3.38 8.42 7.31
N GLU A 204 -2.33 8.00 6.61
CA GLU A 204 -0.95 8.41 6.89
C GLU A 204 -0.74 9.92 6.72
N ILE A 205 -1.35 10.54 5.71
CA ILE A 205 -1.30 11.99 5.51
C ILE A 205 -1.99 12.70 6.69
N LEU A 206 -3.19 12.27 7.06
CA LEU A 206 -3.93 12.86 8.17
C LEU A 206 -3.15 12.71 9.49
N LYS A 207 -2.65 11.50 9.77
CA LYS A 207 -1.81 11.22 10.93
C LYS A 207 -0.59 12.14 10.99
N LEU A 208 0.13 12.29 9.86
CA LEU A 208 1.30 13.16 9.78
C LEU A 208 0.97 14.61 10.15
N PHE A 209 -0.17 15.13 9.69
CA PHE A 209 -0.62 16.47 10.05
C PHE A 209 -0.97 16.59 11.53
N LEU A 210 -1.71 15.61 12.06
CA LEU A 210 -2.17 15.64 13.46
C LEU A 210 -1.00 15.51 14.45
N GLU A 211 0.02 14.73 14.11
CA GLU A 211 1.25 14.62 14.90
C GLU A 211 2.13 15.87 14.84
N ASN A 212 1.96 16.71 13.80
CA ASN A 212 2.81 17.88 13.54
C ASN A 212 1.99 19.17 13.35
N GLN A 213 1.07 19.42 14.26
CA GLN A 213 0.18 20.60 14.22
C GLN A 213 0.98 21.92 14.10
N GLY A 214 0.50 22.85 13.29
CA GLY A 214 1.12 24.14 13.01
C GLY A 214 2.28 24.10 12.00
N ARG A 215 2.78 22.91 11.66
CA ARG A 215 3.86 22.75 10.68
C ARG A 215 3.30 22.77 9.26
N VAL A 216 3.94 23.54 8.39
CA VAL A 216 3.66 23.53 6.95
C VAL A 216 4.47 22.41 6.29
N PHE A 217 3.79 21.55 5.55
CA PHE A 217 4.40 20.53 4.70
C PHE A 217 4.30 20.97 3.24
N THR A 218 5.43 21.03 2.55
CA THR A 218 5.44 21.18 1.09
C THR A 218 4.92 19.90 0.43
N ARG A 219 4.55 19.97 -0.85
CA ARG A 219 4.14 18.76 -1.60
C ARG A 219 5.25 17.73 -1.64
N ASP A 220 6.50 18.17 -1.87
CA ASP A 220 7.67 17.30 -1.83
C ASP A 220 7.88 16.65 -0.46
N ASN A 221 7.71 17.42 0.63
CA ASN A 221 7.82 16.85 1.97
C ASN A 221 6.76 15.77 2.21
N LEU A 222 5.52 16.00 1.77
CA LEU A 222 4.45 15.00 1.86
C LEU A 222 4.76 13.78 1.00
N LEU A 223 5.20 13.97 -0.25
CA LEU A 223 5.61 12.88 -1.12
C LEU A 223 6.72 12.04 -0.46
N ASN A 224 7.80 12.67 -0.05
CA ASN A 224 8.93 11.97 0.54
C ASN A 224 8.56 11.25 1.84
N SER A 225 7.71 11.86 2.67
CA SER A 225 7.30 11.27 3.96
C SER A 225 6.34 10.09 3.78
N ILE A 226 5.44 10.15 2.79
CA ILE A 226 4.36 9.18 2.62
C ILE A 226 4.70 8.13 1.55
N TRP A 227 5.36 8.50 0.45
CA TRP A 227 5.72 7.61 -0.65
C TRP A 227 7.20 7.20 -0.66
N GLY A 228 8.07 7.95 0.04
CA GLY A 228 9.52 7.72 0.09
C GLY A 228 10.30 8.54 -0.94
N TYR A 229 11.63 8.65 -0.73
CA TYR A 229 12.52 9.45 -1.59
C TYR A 229 12.66 8.92 -3.02
N ASP A 230 12.33 7.66 -3.26
CA ASP A 230 12.41 7.02 -4.58
C ASP A 230 11.10 7.16 -5.38
N TYR A 231 10.20 8.06 -4.95
CA TYR A 231 8.95 8.30 -5.67
C TYR A 231 9.17 9.28 -6.81
N PHE A 232 8.99 8.83 -8.06
CA PHE A 232 9.14 9.63 -9.29
C PHE A 232 7.79 10.09 -9.89
N GLY A 233 6.70 10.01 -9.14
CA GLY A 233 5.39 10.44 -9.61
C GLY A 233 5.14 11.94 -9.43
N ASP A 234 4.05 12.44 -10.06
CA ASP A 234 3.66 13.85 -10.03
C ASP A 234 3.21 14.27 -8.61
N GLU A 235 3.64 15.47 -8.18
CA GLU A 235 3.19 16.11 -6.93
C GLU A 235 1.66 16.31 -6.88
N LYS A 236 0.96 16.29 -8.02
CA LYS A 236 -0.50 16.42 -8.09
C LYS A 236 -1.24 15.33 -7.32
N ILE A 237 -0.62 14.15 -7.10
CA ILE A 237 -1.21 13.08 -6.29
C ILE A 237 -1.51 13.56 -4.86
N VAL A 238 -0.64 14.40 -4.28
CA VAL A 238 -0.86 14.98 -2.95
C VAL A 238 -2.14 15.81 -2.93
N ASN A 239 -2.37 16.63 -3.96
CA ASN A 239 -3.56 17.49 -4.04
C ASN A 239 -4.84 16.65 -4.04
N THR A 240 -4.83 15.52 -4.73
CA THR A 240 -5.96 14.59 -4.81
C THR A 240 -6.25 13.95 -3.47
N HIS A 241 -5.24 13.43 -2.78
CA HIS A 241 -5.44 12.87 -1.44
C HIS A 241 -5.94 13.92 -0.45
N ILE A 242 -5.40 15.14 -0.47
CA ILE A 242 -5.90 16.24 0.37
C ILE A 242 -7.37 16.56 0.07
N LYS A 243 -7.75 16.67 -1.21
CA LYS A 243 -9.15 16.87 -1.64
C LYS A 243 -10.06 15.77 -1.09
N ASN A 244 -9.63 14.52 -1.19
CA ASN A 244 -10.40 13.37 -0.73
C ASN A 244 -10.51 13.30 0.80
N ILE A 245 -9.42 13.56 1.53
CA ILE A 245 -9.45 13.64 2.99
C ILE A 245 -10.46 14.71 3.44
N ARG A 246 -10.38 15.93 2.91
CA ARG A 246 -11.34 17.01 3.23
C ARG A 246 -12.78 16.59 2.97
N ARG A 247 -13.06 15.98 1.82
CA ARG A 247 -14.39 15.51 1.46
C ARG A 247 -14.90 14.44 2.44
N LYS A 248 -14.04 13.49 2.84
CA LYS A 248 -14.40 12.40 3.74
C LYS A 248 -14.57 12.87 5.18
N LEU A 249 -13.71 13.75 5.66
CA LEU A 249 -13.82 14.34 7.01
C LEU A 249 -15.07 15.23 7.15
N GLY A 250 -15.51 15.89 6.06
CA GLY A 250 -16.61 16.84 6.12
C GLY A 250 -16.28 18.13 6.87
N VAL A 251 -15.02 18.30 7.31
CA VAL A 251 -14.51 19.48 8.05
C VAL A 251 -13.25 20.02 7.38
N ASP A 252 -13.10 21.36 7.35
CA ASP A 252 -11.98 22.02 6.65
C ASP A 252 -10.86 22.42 7.63
N TYR A 253 -10.20 21.41 8.22
CA TYR A 253 -9.09 21.62 9.15
C TYR A 253 -7.72 21.61 8.48
N ILE A 254 -7.63 21.11 7.25
CA ILE A 254 -6.39 21.14 6.48
C ILE A 254 -6.34 22.42 5.67
N GLU A 255 -5.50 23.36 6.06
CA GLU A 255 -5.31 24.63 5.37
C GLU A 255 -4.37 24.50 4.18
N THR A 256 -4.68 25.22 3.08
CA THR A 256 -3.78 25.35 1.92
C THR A 256 -2.97 26.61 2.02
N ILE A 257 -1.65 26.50 2.10
CA ILE A 257 -0.72 27.62 2.00
C ILE A 257 -0.35 27.76 0.53
N ARG A 258 -0.94 28.77 -0.13
CA ARG A 258 -0.78 28.98 -1.58
C ARG A 258 0.68 29.04 -1.99
N GLY A 259 1.05 28.27 -3.03
CA GLY A 259 2.41 28.19 -3.55
C GLY A 259 3.40 27.41 -2.68
N VAL A 260 3.00 26.95 -1.48
CA VAL A 260 3.89 26.24 -0.54
C VAL A 260 3.43 24.80 -0.30
N GLY A 261 2.23 24.62 0.27
CA GLY A 261 1.79 23.28 0.67
C GLY A 261 0.56 23.32 1.58
N TYR A 262 0.57 22.47 2.62
CA TYR A 262 -0.58 22.25 3.50
C TYR A 262 -0.16 22.19 4.96
N LYS A 263 -1.07 22.56 5.86
CA LYS A 263 -0.92 22.39 7.32
C LYS A 263 -2.25 22.13 7.99
N ILE A 264 -2.21 21.64 9.22
CA ILE A 264 -3.29 21.78 10.21
C ILE A 264 -2.83 22.81 11.24
N GLU A 265 -3.72 23.69 11.68
CA GLU A 265 -3.39 24.67 12.72
C GLU A 265 -3.10 23.97 14.06
N LYS A 266 -2.27 24.61 14.87
CA LYS A 266 -2.04 24.11 16.23
C LYS A 266 -3.27 24.40 17.08
N GLU A 267 -3.74 23.39 17.81
CA GLU A 267 -4.77 23.55 18.82
C GLU A 267 -4.18 24.36 20.00
N ASN A 268 -4.86 25.43 20.39
CA ASN A 268 -4.43 26.33 21.48
C ASN A 268 -4.72 25.73 22.85
#